data_9af83b5ed5d49f7491b80bd678e332ee
#
_entry.id   9af83b5ed5d49f7491b80bd678e332ee
#
_cell.length_a   1.000
_cell.length_b   1.000
_cell.length_c   1.000
_cell.angle_alpha   90.00
_cell.angle_beta   90.00
_cell.angle_gamma   90.00
#
_symmetry.space_group_name_H-M   'P 1'
#
loop_
_entity.id
_entity.type
_entity.pdbx_description
1 polymer ?
#
loop_
_entity_poly.entity_id
_entity_poly.type
_entity_poly.pdbx_seq_one_letter_code
_entity_poly.pdbx_strand_id
1 'polypeptide(L)'
;MKKMRRRDMEHITLFTDILPEEQERMRVCFHAREMTFRNGETIMEYSSSMKKIGLILYGRAVLNCCDAEGNQHIIDELNKDAVFGEPFLLPTDSQHYYVCATEETRVMFIDYEHVIKRCEQACHHHSQMVSNLLQLTAIRSRQQNERIYMLSRSSTRKKLMAYLNALSTEKHSKDLKLPMSYTALAQYLSVDRSAMTRELKNLEEEGKIKKSGKQIHII
;
A
#
# COMPACT_ATOMS: atom_id res chain seq x y z
N MET A 1 5.36 11.60 25.72
CA MET A 1 5.07 10.81 24.49
C MET A 1 3.75 10.07 24.70
N LYS A 2 2.66 10.50 24.06
CA LYS A 2 1.37 9.78 24.11
C LYS A 2 1.53 8.46 23.35
N LYS A 3 1.26 7.33 24.00
CA LYS A 3 1.27 6.00 23.36
C LYS A 3 0.18 5.99 22.29
N MET A 4 0.56 6.08 21.02
CA MET A 4 -0.35 6.05 19.87
C MET A 4 -1.05 4.69 19.82
N ARG A 5 -2.38 4.69 19.81
CA ARG A 5 -3.17 3.47 19.73
C ARG A 5 -3.17 2.96 18.29
N ARG A 6 -3.30 1.66 18.10
CA ARG A 6 -3.34 1.01 16.77
C ARG A 6 -4.37 1.66 15.81
N ARG A 7 -5.52 2.13 16.35
CA ARG A 7 -6.54 2.88 15.61
C ARG A 7 -6.05 4.23 15.07
N ASP A 8 -5.15 4.89 15.77
CA ASP A 8 -4.65 6.21 15.38
C ASP A 8 -3.66 6.10 14.20
N MET A 9 -3.14 4.90 13.94
CA MET A 9 -2.20 4.61 12.84
C MET A 9 -2.89 4.32 11.49
N GLU A 10 -4.17 3.98 11.49
CA GLU A 10 -4.93 3.64 10.28
C GLU A 10 -5.37 4.88 9.47
N HIS A 11 -5.24 6.07 10.06
CA HIS A 11 -5.66 7.34 9.45
C HIS A 11 -4.53 8.36 9.31
N ILE A 12 -3.27 7.93 9.43
CA ILE A 12 -2.13 8.82 9.20
C ILE A 12 -2.03 9.09 7.71
N THR A 13 -2.02 10.37 7.36
CA THR A 13 -1.71 10.87 6.03
C THR A 13 -0.43 11.69 6.09
N LEU A 14 0.12 12.04 4.93
CA LEU A 14 1.31 12.90 4.86
C LEU A 14 1.09 14.25 5.55
N PHE A 15 -0.15 14.73 5.60
CA PHE A 15 -0.55 16.03 6.15
C PHE A 15 -1.24 15.94 7.52
N THR A 16 -1.17 14.81 8.21
CA THR A 16 -1.72 14.67 9.56
C THR A 16 -1.09 15.70 10.49
N ASP A 17 -1.93 16.39 11.30
CA ASP A 17 -1.55 17.48 12.23
C ASP A 17 -0.91 18.71 11.55
N ILE A 18 -1.18 18.93 10.25
CA ILE A 18 -0.76 20.11 9.50
C ILE A 18 -2.02 20.86 9.05
N LEU A 19 -2.12 22.14 9.40
CA LEU A 19 -3.27 22.95 9.05
C LEU A 19 -3.38 23.19 7.53
N PRO A 20 -4.60 23.31 6.96
CA PRO A 20 -4.77 23.49 5.50
C PRO A 20 -3.99 24.69 4.93
N GLU A 21 -3.91 25.80 5.67
CA GLU A 21 -3.15 26.99 5.26
C GLU A 21 -1.64 26.71 5.18
N GLU A 22 -1.15 25.86 6.07
CA GLU A 22 0.24 25.42 6.10
C GLU A 22 0.54 24.43 5.00
N GLN A 23 -0.41 23.53 4.68
CA GLN A 23 -0.30 22.61 3.54
C GLN A 23 -0.09 23.37 2.22
N GLU A 24 -0.79 24.49 2.02
CA GLU A 24 -0.64 25.29 0.82
C GLU A 24 0.74 25.94 0.73
N ARG A 25 1.26 26.47 1.85
CA ARG A 25 2.65 26.97 1.89
C ARG A 25 3.67 25.87 1.63
N MET A 26 3.44 24.67 2.15
CA MET A 26 4.31 23.51 1.94
C MET A 26 4.31 23.06 0.48
N ARG A 27 3.19 23.15 -0.24
CA ARG A 27 3.13 22.86 -1.69
C ARG A 27 4.16 23.68 -2.46
N VAL A 28 4.31 24.96 -2.13
CA VAL A 28 5.32 25.83 -2.72
C VAL A 28 6.72 25.41 -2.31
N CYS A 29 6.97 25.19 -1.01
CA CYS A 29 8.29 24.83 -0.46
C CYS A 29 8.82 23.49 -1.03
N PHE A 30 7.93 22.52 -1.25
CA PHE A 30 8.28 21.19 -1.75
C PHE A 30 8.17 21.04 -3.25
N HIS A 31 7.93 22.14 -3.97
CA HIS A 31 7.68 22.15 -5.43
C HIS A 31 6.62 21.11 -5.82
N ALA A 32 5.58 20.99 -4.99
CA ALA A 32 4.53 20.00 -5.20
C ALA A 32 3.78 20.28 -6.50
N ARG A 33 3.56 19.24 -7.31
CA ARG A 33 2.80 19.29 -8.56
C ARG A 33 1.74 18.22 -8.56
N GLU A 34 0.50 18.61 -8.88
CA GLU A 34 -0.59 17.66 -9.07
C GLU A 34 -0.72 17.29 -10.54
N MET A 35 -0.93 16.00 -10.79
CA MET A 35 -1.18 15.45 -12.11
C MET A 35 -2.31 14.43 -12.03
N THR A 36 -3.12 14.35 -13.09
CA THR A 36 -4.20 13.37 -13.21
C THR A 36 -3.85 12.38 -14.32
N PHE A 37 -4.07 11.11 -14.04
CA PHE A 37 -3.78 9.99 -14.92
C PHE A 37 -5.07 9.21 -15.17
N ARG A 38 -5.24 8.73 -16.41
CA ARG A 38 -6.35 7.86 -16.79
C ARG A 38 -6.05 6.42 -16.42
N ASN A 39 -7.09 5.59 -16.40
CA ASN A 39 -6.92 4.14 -16.25
C ASN A 39 -5.93 3.59 -17.29
N GLY A 40 -4.94 2.83 -16.82
CA GLY A 40 -3.89 2.23 -17.63
C GLY A 40 -2.67 3.12 -17.90
N GLU A 41 -2.71 4.41 -17.55
CA GLU A 41 -1.55 5.29 -17.75
C GLU A 41 -0.46 5.03 -16.70
N THR A 42 0.79 5.04 -17.14
CA THR A 42 1.95 4.97 -16.24
C THR A 42 2.11 6.30 -15.52
N ILE A 43 2.04 6.24 -14.20
CA ILE A 43 2.20 7.38 -13.30
C ILE A 43 3.68 7.68 -13.08
N MET A 44 4.48 6.65 -12.90
CA MET A 44 5.88 6.75 -12.53
C MET A 44 6.63 5.48 -12.92
N GLU A 45 7.80 5.63 -13.55
CA GLU A 45 8.78 4.58 -13.72
C GLU A 45 9.93 4.81 -12.75
N TYR A 46 10.39 3.74 -12.11
CA TYR A 46 11.50 3.84 -11.16
C TYR A 46 12.84 3.78 -11.88
N SER A 47 13.61 4.82 -11.75
CA SER A 47 14.98 4.89 -12.26
C SER A 47 15.91 5.48 -11.21
N SER A 48 17.21 5.22 -11.34
CA SER A 48 18.24 5.76 -10.43
C SER A 48 18.32 7.30 -10.39
N SER A 49 17.75 7.97 -11.38
CA SER A 49 17.70 9.44 -11.47
C SER A 49 16.47 10.05 -10.81
N MET A 50 15.54 9.24 -10.32
CA MET A 50 14.26 9.71 -9.84
C MET A 50 14.31 10.15 -8.40
N LYS A 51 13.93 11.41 -8.15
CA LYS A 51 13.98 12.05 -6.83
C LYS A 51 12.62 12.61 -6.42
N LYS A 52 11.54 11.90 -6.75
CA LYS A 52 10.18 12.35 -6.46
C LYS A 52 9.44 11.32 -5.63
N ILE A 53 8.65 11.82 -4.67
CA ILE A 53 7.67 11.07 -3.91
C ILE A 53 6.29 11.38 -4.50
N GLY A 54 5.48 10.36 -4.73
CA GLY A 54 4.08 10.49 -5.13
C GLY A 54 3.15 10.23 -3.95
N LEU A 55 2.09 11.02 -3.85
CA LEU A 55 0.96 10.83 -2.93
C LEU A 55 -0.33 10.70 -3.74
N ILE A 56 -1.06 9.62 -3.57
CA ILE A 56 -2.38 9.44 -4.18
C ILE A 56 -3.40 10.35 -3.48
N LEU A 57 -3.90 11.37 -4.15
CA LEU A 57 -4.95 12.25 -3.62
C LEU A 57 -6.35 11.69 -3.85
N TYR A 58 -6.54 11.01 -4.99
CA TYR A 58 -7.79 10.40 -5.42
C TYR A 58 -7.50 9.25 -6.38
N GLY A 59 -8.39 8.25 -6.41
CA GLY A 59 -8.27 7.10 -7.28
C GLY A 59 -7.40 5.99 -6.71
N ARG A 60 -6.91 5.10 -7.58
CA ARG A 60 -6.09 3.94 -7.24
C ARG A 60 -5.05 3.64 -8.29
N ALA A 61 -3.93 3.14 -7.85
CA ALA A 61 -2.84 2.69 -8.71
C ALA A 61 -2.28 1.36 -8.22
N VAL A 62 -1.44 0.73 -9.02
CA VAL A 62 -0.69 -0.47 -8.68
C VAL A 62 0.79 -0.24 -8.92
N LEU A 63 1.61 -0.74 -8.01
CA LEU A 63 3.05 -0.88 -8.21
C LEU A 63 3.29 -2.22 -8.88
N ASN A 64 3.86 -2.19 -10.07
CA ASN A 64 4.21 -3.36 -10.85
C ASN A 64 5.72 -3.55 -10.89
N CYS A 65 6.12 -4.82 -11.06
CA CYS A 65 7.47 -5.22 -11.40
C CYS A 65 7.42 -6.03 -12.70
N CYS A 66 8.29 -5.73 -13.63
CA CYS A 66 8.52 -6.54 -14.83
C CYS A 66 9.80 -7.35 -14.63
N ASP A 67 9.71 -8.67 -14.79
CA ASP A 67 10.89 -9.54 -14.75
C ASP A 67 11.66 -9.53 -16.09
N ALA A 68 12.81 -10.22 -16.12
CA ALA A 68 13.66 -10.29 -17.31
C ALA A 68 12.98 -11.00 -18.49
N GLU A 69 11.98 -11.84 -18.25
CA GLU A 69 11.17 -12.54 -19.26
C GLU A 69 10.00 -11.69 -19.78
N GLY A 70 9.77 -10.47 -19.18
CA GLY A 70 8.70 -9.57 -19.56
C GLY A 70 7.36 -9.85 -18.84
N ASN A 71 7.32 -10.76 -17.86
CA ASN A 71 6.12 -10.99 -17.10
C ASN A 71 5.89 -9.85 -16.08
N GLN A 72 4.64 -9.43 -15.96
CA GLN A 72 4.24 -8.37 -15.04
C GLN A 72 3.69 -8.95 -13.74
N HIS A 73 4.20 -8.44 -12.64
CA HIS A 73 3.77 -8.81 -11.29
C HIS A 73 3.30 -7.60 -10.52
N ILE A 74 2.08 -7.67 -9.97
CA ILE A 74 1.59 -6.64 -9.04
C ILE A 74 2.29 -6.84 -7.69
N ILE A 75 3.08 -5.86 -7.30
CA ILE A 75 3.82 -5.85 -6.04
C ILE A 75 2.97 -5.27 -4.92
N ASP A 76 2.24 -4.17 -5.20
CA ASP A 76 1.46 -3.48 -4.19
C ASP A 76 0.27 -2.72 -4.80
N GLU A 77 -0.79 -2.53 -4.01
CA GLU A 77 -1.93 -1.69 -4.35
C GLU A 77 -1.83 -0.36 -3.62
N LEU A 78 -1.93 0.72 -4.38
CA LEU A 78 -1.81 2.10 -3.91
C LEU A 78 -3.20 2.75 -3.93
N ASN A 79 -3.80 2.87 -2.76
CA ASN A 79 -5.09 3.54 -2.58
C ASN A 79 -4.89 5.01 -2.21
N LYS A 80 -6.00 5.76 -2.06
CA LYS A 80 -5.96 7.13 -1.55
C LYS A 80 -5.09 7.23 -0.28
N ASP A 81 -4.34 8.31 -0.18
CA ASP A 81 -3.36 8.62 0.86
C ASP A 81 -2.10 7.72 0.87
N ALA A 82 -1.99 6.78 -0.09
CA ALA A 82 -0.77 6.02 -0.26
C ALA A 82 0.38 6.89 -0.78
N VAL A 83 1.55 6.71 -0.16
CA VAL A 83 2.81 7.33 -0.58
C VAL A 83 3.63 6.28 -1.35
N PHE A 84 4.27 6.69 -2.44
CA PHE A 84 5.13 5.84 -3.25
C PHE A 84 6.33 6.62 -3.81
N GLY A 85 7.35 5.92 -4.29
CA GLY A 85 8.58 6.54 -4.79
C GLY A 85 9.74 6.50 -3.80
N GLU A 86 9.46 6.49 -2.50
CA GLU A 86 10.46 6.50 -1.44
C GLU A 86 11.38 5.26 -1.35
N PRO A 87 10.91 4.03 -1.60
CA PRO A 87 11.74 2.84 -1.43
C PRO A 87 12.83 2.67 -2.49
N PHE A 88 12.71 3.37 -3.60
CA PHE A 88 13.47 3.13 -4.82
C PHE A 88 14.53 4.18 -5.10
N LEU A 89 15.00 4.79 -4.05
CA LEU A 89 16.23 5.58 -4.10
C LEU A 89 17.47 4.68 -4.28
N LEU A 90 17.28 3.36 -4.27
CA LEU A 90 18.32 2.36 -4.50
C LEU A 90 18.12 1.77 -5.90
N PRO A 91 19.09 1.90 -6.80
CA PRO A 91 19.04 1.27 -8.12
C PRO A 91 19.00 -0.26 -7.97
N THR A 92 18.08 -0.89 -8.66
CA THR A 92 18.06 -2.35 -8.87
C THR A 92 18.26 -2.60 -10.35
N ASP A 93 19.41 -3.18 -10.70
CA ASP A 93 19.86 -3.32 -12.09
C ASP A 93 19.10 -4.39 -12.90
N SER A 94 18.24 -5.19 -12.27
CA SER A 94 17.65 -6.38 -12.88
C SER A 94 16.12 -6.39 -13.00
N GLN A 95 15.42 -5.40 -12.45
CA GLN A 95 13.96 -5.39 -12.43
C GLN A 95 13.43 -3.99 -12.75
N HIS A 96 12.42 -3.92 -13.61
CA HIS A 96 11.77 -2.68 -13.96
C HIS A 96 10.50 -2.49 -13.13
N TYR A 97 10.51 -1.47 -12.26
CA TYR A 97 9.37 -1.11 -11.43
C TYR A 97 8.65 0.12 -11.96
N TYR A 98 7.34 0.09 -11.97
CA TYR A 98 6.52 1.23 -12.38
C TYR A 98 5.17 1.26 -11.66
N VAL A 99 4.61 2.44 -11.49
CA VAL A 99 3.27 2.65 -10.95
C VAL A 99 2.33 2.95 -12.10
N CYS A 100 1.19 2.26 -12.15
CA CYS A 100 0.17 2.40 -13.17
C CYS A 100 -1.19 2.69 -12.53
N ALA A 101 -1.94 3.65 -13.07
CA ALA A 101 -3.29 3.97 -12.64
C ALA A 101 -4.27 2.84 -12.99
N THR A 102 -5.13 2.41 -12.06
CA THR A 102 -6.18 1.40 -12.29
C THR A 102 -7.57 1.99 -12.44
N GLU A 103 -7.70 3.29 -12.26
CA GLU A 103 -8.86 4.15 -12.53
C GLU A 103 -8.36 5.57 -12.72
N GLU A 104 -9.23 6.56 -12.93
CA GLU A 104 -8.80 7.96 -12.91
C GLU A 104 -8.16 8.29 -11.57
N THR A 105 -6.87 8.68 -11.61
CA THR A 105 -6.05 8.83 -10.42
C THR A 105 -5.35 10.18 -10.42
N ARG A 106 -5.53 10.94 -9.33
CA ARG A 106 -4.83 12.22 -9.11
C ARG A 106 -3.72 12.03 -8.10
N VAL A 107 -2.53 12.45 -8.48
CA VAL A 107 -1.30 12.29 -7.71
C VAL A 107 -0.66 13.65 -7.47
N MET A 108 -0.20 13.86 -6.24
CA MET A 108 0.71 14.95 -5.90
C MET A 108 2.13 14.42 -5.89
N PHE A 109 3.01 15.03 -6.68
CA PHE A 109 4.44 14.76 -6.66
C PHE A 109 5.16 15.80 -5.83
N ILE A 110 6.07 15.35 -4.98
CA ILE A 110 6.90 16.16 -4.10
C ILE A 110 8.36 15.87 -4.42
N ASP A 111 9.18 16.89 -4.49
CA ASP A 111 10.62 16.72 -4.70
C ASP A 111 11.27 16.21 -3.40
N TYR A 112 11.88 15.02 -3.47
CA TYR A 112 12.51 14.35 -2.34
C TYR A 112 13.64 15.17 -1.72
N GLU A 113 14.44 15.87 -2.52
CA GLU A 113 15.52 16.70 -2.01
C GLU A 113 15.02 17.82 -1.09
N HIS A 114 13.83 18.36 -1.39
CA HIS A 114 13.20 19.39 -0.55
C HIS A 114 12.60 18.81 0.74
N VAL A 115 12.28 17.52 0.76
CA VAL A 115 11.79 16.85 1.98
C VAL A 115 12.93 16.63 2.97
N ILE A 116 14.13 16.24 2.49
CA ILE A 116 15.27 15.91 3.36
C ILE A 116 16.13 17.12 3.73
N LYS A 117 16.16 18.16 2.88
CA LYS A 117 16.90 19.38 3.20
C LYS A 117 16.11 20.19 4.24
N ARG A 118 16.79 20.61 5.30
CA ARG A 118 16.21 21.57 6.26
C ARG A 118 15.82 22.83 5.52
N CYS A 119 14.57 23.23 5.66
CA CYS A 119 14.12 24.55 5.28
C CYS A 119 14.94 25.59 6.08
N GLU A 120 15.44 26.62 5.41
CA GLU A 120 16.20 27.70 6.08
C GLU A 120 15.42 28.36 7.22
N GLN A 121 14.08 28.33 7.13
CA GLN A 121 13.18 28.85 8.16
C GLN A 121 12.87 27.85 9.28
N ALA A 122 13.44 26.62 9.27
CA ALA A 122 13.25 25.57 10.27
C ALA A 122 11.76 25.42 10.73
N CYS A 123 10.82 25.46 9.78
CA CYS A 123 9.40 25.50 10.10
C CYS A 123 8.94 24.18 10.75
N HIS A 124 8.06 24.30 11.75
CA HIS A 124 7.50 23.17 12.48
C HIS A 124 6.80 22.16 11.55
N HIS A 125 6.14 22.65 10.50
CA HIS A 125 5.38 21.85 9.54
C HIS A 125 6.24 20.91 8.72
N HIS A 126 7.46 21.33 8.37
CA HIS A 126 8.44 20.47 7.69
C HIS A 126 8.80 19.26 8.57
N SER A 127 9.11 19.51 9.84
CA SER A 127 9.42 18.43 10.80
C SER A 127 8.23 17.48 11.00
N GLN A 128 7.00 18.03 11.02
CA GLN A 128 5.78 17.23 11.13
C GLN A 128 5.58 16.34 9.89
N MET A 129 5.75 16.89 8.68
CA MET A 129 5.62 16.11 7.46
C MET A 129 6.67 14.98 7.36
N VAL A 130 7.92 15.27 7.70
CA VAL A 130 8.98 14.24 7.76
C VAL A 130 8.64 13.15 8.79
N SER A 131 8.11 13.54 9.95
CA SER A 131 7.61 12.59 10.96
C SER A 131 6.46 11.72 10.42
N ASN A 132 5.51 12.32 9.72
CA ASN A 132 4.39 11.60 9.10
C ASN A 132 4.89 10.63 8.02
N LEU A 133 5.81 11.06 7.17
CA LEU A 133 6.42 10.21 6.15
C LEU A 133 7.14 9.00 6.78
N LEU A 134 7.90 9.20 7.84
CA LEU A 134 8.54 8.12 8.58
C LEU A 134 7.53 7.13 9.16
N GLN A 135 6.43 7.64 9.71
CA GLN A 135 5.34 6.80 10.25
C GLN A 135 4.66 5.99 9.14
N LEU A 136 4.36 6.61 7.99
CA LEU A 136 3.78 5.93 6.82
C LEU A 136 4.71 4.82 6.31
N THR A 137 6.01 5.10 6.21
CA THR A 137 7.03 4.11 5.84
C THR A 137 7.08 2.94 6.84
N ALA A 138 7.00 3.22 8.14
CA ALA A 138 6.99 2.18 9.17
C ALA A 138 5.71 1.31 9.10
N ILE A 139 4.55 1.92 8.85
CA ILE A 139 3.28 1.20 8.64
C ILE A 139 3.39 0.29 7.43
N ARG A 140 3.92 0.78 6.31
CA ARG A 140 4.11 0.00 5.09
C ARG A 140 5.09 -1.16 5.29
N SER A 141 6.21 -0.92 5.96
CA SER A 141 7.17 -1.97 6.30
C SER A 141 6.52 -3.08 7.14
N ARG A 142 5.66 -2.72 8.10
CA ARG A 142 4.89 -3.70 8.89
C ARG A 142 3.94 -4.52 8.01
N GLN A 143 3.20 -3.89 7.10
CA GLN A 143 2.29 -4.58 6.18
C GLN A 143 3.05 -5.55 5.27
N GLN A 144 4.22 -5.15 4.77
CA GLN A 144 5.09 -6.02 3.98
C GLN A 144 5.58 -7.23 4.80
N ASN A 145 5.98 -7.03 6.06
CA ASN A 145 6.38 -8.12 6.94
C ASN A 145 5.22 -9.08 7.24
N GLU A 146 4.01 -8.57 7.44
CA GLU A 146 2.80 -9.39 7.60
C GLU A 146 2.55 -10.23 6.33
N ARG A 147 2.71 -9.63 5.15
CA ARG A 147 2.59 -10.36 3.87
C ARG A 147 3.67 -11.44 3.71
N ILE A 148 4.93 -11.13 4.00
CA ILE A 148 6.03 -12.10 3.98
C ILE A 148 5.71 -13.27 4.92
N TYR A 149 5.22 -13.00 6.13
CA TYR A 149 4.79 -14.02 7.07
C TYR A 149 3.66 -14.91 6.50
N MET A 150 2.67 -14.35 5.81
CA MET A 150 1.61 -15.13 5.16
C MET A 150 2.19 -16.00 4.04
N LEU A 151 3.03 -15.43 3.18
CA LEU A 151 3.64 -16.13 2.03
C LEU A 151 4.60 -17.24 2.45
N SER A 152 5.26 -17.12 3.61
CA SER A 152 6.17 -18.15 4.15
C SER A 152 5.43 -19.39 4.68
N ARG A 153 4.10 -19.38 4.77
CA ARG A 153 3.34 -20.55 5.21
C ARG A 153 3.45 -21.68 4.20
N SER A 154 3.62 -22.92 4.69
CA SER A 154 3.94 -24.11 3.90
C SER A 154 2.79 -24.67 3.06
N SER A 155 1.55 -24.19 3.23
CA SER A 155 0.40 -24.69 2.48
C SER A 155 -0.61 -23.60 2.15
N THR A 156 -1.37 -23.77 1.06
CA THR A 156 -2.48 -22.90 0.66
C THR A 156 -3.43 -22.64 1.82
N ARG A 157 -3.78 -23.68 2.56
CA ARG A 157 -4.64 -23.59 3.75
C ARG A 157 -4.07 -22.66 4.82
N LYS A 158 -2.78 -22.83 5.17
CA LYS A 158 -2.13 -22.01 6.19
C LYS A 158 -1.99 -20.56 5.75
N LYS A 159 -1.69 -20.31 4.47
CA LYS A 159 -1.66 -18.97 3.90
C LYS A 159 -3.03 -18.29 3.97
N LEU A 160 -4.08 -19.00 3.54
CA LEU A 160 -5.46 -18.51 3.56
C LEU A 160 -5.93 -18.19 4.98
N MET A 161 -5.71 -19.10 5.95
CA MET A 161 -6.08 -18.85 7.34
C MET A 161 -5.30 -17.70 7.97
N ALA A 162 -4.01 -17.55 7.64
CA ALA A 162 -3.21 -16.42 8.11
C ALA A 162 -3.80 -15.08 7.59
N TYR A 163 -4.20 -15.02 6.33
CA TYR A 163 -4.86 -13.85 5.75
C TYR A 163 -6.20 -13.54 6.43
N LEU A 164 -7.09 -14.54 6.56
CA LEU A 164 -8.40 -14.36 7.19
C LEU A 164 -8.27 -13.90 8.65
N ASN A 165 -7.33 -14.46 9.40
CA ASN A 165 -7.06 -14.05 10.78
C ASN A 165 -6.51 -12.62 10.86
N ALA A 166 -5.62 -12.22 9.96
CA ALA A 166 -5.11 -10.87 9.90
C ALA A 166 -6.24 -9.86 9.60
N LEU A 167 -7.08 -10.17 8.61
CA LEU A 167 -8.25 -9.36 8.25
C LEU A 167 -9.26 -9.28 9.41
N SER A 168 -9.50 -10.39 10.14
CA SER A 168 -10.37 -10.41 11.32
C SER A 168 -9.82 -9.52 12.44
N THR A 169 -8.51 -9.56 12.66
CA THR A 169 -7.85 -8.71 13.66
C THR A 169 -7.92 -7.24 13.26
N GLU A 170 -7.72 -6.91 11.99
CA GLU A 170 -7.82 -5.55 11.47
C GLU A 170 -9.25 -5.00 11.63
N LYS A 171 -10.25 -5.77 11.21
CA LYS A 171 -11.66 -5.35 11.26
C LYS A 171 -12.30 -5.49 12.63
N HIS A 172 -11.60 -6.08 13.61
CA HIS A 172 -12.16 -6.45 14.92
C HIS A 172 -13.48 -7.22 14.81
N SER A 173 -13.59 -8.08 13.80
CA SER A 173 -14.79 -8.83 13.47
C SER A 173 -14.46 -10.20 12.93
N LYS A 174 -15.30 -11.17 13.22
CA LYS A 174 -15.30 -12.49 12.55
C LYS A 174 -16.09 -12.48 11.24
N ASP A 175 -16.94 -11.47 11.01
CA ASP A 175 -17.68 -11.25 9.78
C ASP A 175 -16.83 -10.41 8.83
N LEU A 176 -16.28 -11.06 7.82
CA LEU A 176 -15.32 -10.48 6.91
C LEU A 176 -15.94 -10.29 5.53
N LYS A 177 -15.79 -9.12 4.96
CA LYS A 177 -15.99 -8.89 3.52
C LYS A 177 -14.63 -8.81 2.85
N LEU A 178 -14.34 -9.75 1.96
CA LEU A 178 -13.09 -9.75 1.20
C LEU A 178 -12.97 -8.46 0.37
N PRO A 179 -11.89 -7.69 0.50
CA PRO A 179 -11.70 -6.43 -0.24
C PRO A 179 -11.46 -6.66 -1.73
N MET A 180 -11.11 -7.88 -2.12
CA MET A 180 -10.73 -8.25 -3.48
C MET A 180 -11.49 -9.47 -4.00
N SER A 181 -11.31 -9.82 -5.27
CA SER A 181 -11.85 -11.05 -5.86
C SER A 181 -11.05 -12.27 -5.41
N TYR A 182 -11.64 -13.48 -5.53
CA TYR A 182 -10.91 -14.72 -5.24
C TYR A 182 -9.67 -14.91 -6.16
N THR A 183 -9.73 -14.42 -7.40
CA THR A 183 -8.58 -14.45 -8.31
C THR A 183 -7.45 -13.55 -7.78
N ALA A 184 -7.77 -12.32 -7.40
CA ALA A 184 -6.80 -11.40 -6.84
C ALA A 184 -6.25 -11.90 -5.48
N LEU A 185 -7.09 -12.53 -4.64
CA LEU A 185 -6.64 -13.12 -3.37
C LEU A 185 -5.67 -14.28 -3.60
N ALA A 186 -5.94 -15.14 -4.60
CA ALA A 186 -5.03 -16.24 -4.93
C ALA A 186 -3.67 -15.71 -5.42
N GLN A 187 -3.67 -14.67 -6.25
CA GLN A 187 -2.45 -13.96 -6.67
C GLN A 187 -1.73 -13.31 -5.48
N TYR A 188 -2.46 -12.63 -4.61
CA TYR A 188 -1.92 -11.99 -3.40
C TYR A 188 -1.23 -13.01 -2.48
N LEU A 189 -1.79 -14.22 -2.34
CA LEU A 189 -1.24 -15.30 -1.51
C LEU A 189 -0.23 -16.17 -2.25
N SER A 190 0.02 -15.90 -3.55
CA SER A 190 0.89 -16.72 -4.42
C SER A 190 0.51 -18.19 -4.33
N VAL A 191 -0.76 -18.49 -4.66
CA VAL A 191 -1.32 -19.84 -4.70
C VAL A 191 -2.18 -20.00 -5.96
N ASP A 192 -2.34 -21.25 -6.40
CA ASP A 192 -3.29 -21.56 -7.46
C ASP A 192 -4.74 -21.28 -7.02
N ARG A 193 -5.53 -20.64 -7.90
CA ARG A 193 -6.92 -20.26 -7.61
C ARG A 193 -7.80 -21.48 -7.32
N SER A 194 -7.60 -22.57 -8.05
CA SER A 194 -8.40 -23.79 -7.88
C SER A 194 -8.06 -24.47 -6.55
N ALA A 195 -6.78 -24.50 -6.17
CA ALA A 195 -6.32 -24.98 -4.88
C ALA A 195 -6.89 -24.16 -3.75
N MET A 196 -6.87 -22.82 -3.85
CA MET A 196 -7.45 -21.93 -2.83
C MET A 196 -8.96 -22.13 -2.70
N THR A 197 -9.68 -22.25 -3.82
CA THR A 197 -11.14 -22.47 -3.81
C THR A 197 -11.50 -23.80 -3.15
N ARG A 198 -10.69 -24.85 -3.39
CA ARG A 198 -10.84 -26.15 -2.74
C ARG A 198 -10.63 -26.05 -1.23
N GLU A 199 -9.61 -25.33 -0.80
CA GLU A 199 -9.35 -25.14 0.64
C GLU A 199 -10.46 -24.31 1.34
N LEU A 200 -11.03 -23.31 0.67
CA LEU A 200 -12.20 -22.59 1.19
C LEU A 200 -13.40 -23.52 1.39
N LYS A 201 -13.64 -24.46 0.47
CA LYS A 201 -14.70 -25.47 0.59
C LYS A 201 -14.41 -26.45 1.75
N ASN A 202 -13.18 -26.94 1.86
CA ASN A 202 -12.77 -27.82 2.95
C ASN A 202 -12.94 -27.15 4.31
N LEU A 203 -12.55 -25.87 4.44
CA LEU A 203 -12.72 -25.11 5.69
C LEU A 203 -14.19 -24.90 6.06
N GLU A 204 -15.08 -24.77 5.07
CA GLU A 204 -16.51 -24.66 5.26
C GLU A 204 -17.13 -26.00 5.71
N GLU A 205 -16.73 -27.12 5.06
CA GLU A 205 -17.16 -28.48 5.42
C GLU A 205 -16.69 -28.88 6.82
N GLU A 206 -15.52 -28.41 7.25
CA GLU A 206 -14.99 -28.61 8.59
C GLU A 206 -15.63 -27.69 9.64
N GLY A 207 -16.53 -26.79 9.25
CA GLY A 207 -17.19 -25.86 10.16
C GLY A 207 -16.29 -24.77 10.71
N LYS A 208 -15.15 -24.47 10.08
CA LYS A 208 -14.22 -23.41 10.49
C LYS A 208 -14.59 -22.03 9.95
N ILE A 209 -15.28 -22.00 8.81
CA ILE A 209 -15.79 -20.79 8.18
C ILE A 209 -17.20 -21.04 7.64
N LYS A 210 -17.96 -19.95 7.46
CA LYS A 210 -19.13 -19.91 6.57
C LYS A 210 -18.88 -18.88 5.50
N LYS A 211 -19.24 -19.17 4.24
CA LYS A 211 -19.03 -18.24 3.13
C LYS A 211 -20.30 -18.01 2.31
N SER A 212 -20.48 -16.78 1.86
CA SER A 212 -21.52 -16.38 0.91
C SER A 212 -20.94 -15.30 -0.02
N GLY A 213 -20.62 -15.70 -1.26
CA GLY A 213 -19.90 -14.83 -2.19
C GLY A 213 -18.57 -14.34 -1.59
N LYS A 214 -18.42 -13.03 -1.43
CA LYS A 214 -17.23 -12.41 -0.80
C LYS A 214 -17.34 -12.26 0.73
N GLN A 215 -18.42 -12.68 1.32
CA GLN A 215 -18.61 -12.68 2.78
C GLN A 215 -18.05 -13.98 3.36
N ILE A 216 -17.22 -13.88 4.39
CA ILE A 216 -16.65 -15.02 5.12
C ILE A 216 -16.84 -14.75 6.62
N HIS A 217 -17.45 -15.70 7.31
CA HIS A 217 -17.54 -15.69 8.75
C HIS A 217 -16.59 -16.75 9.33
N ILE A 218 -15.72 -16.36 10.26
CA ILE A 218 -14.83 -17.29 11.00
C ILE A 218 -15.59 -17.78 12.23
N ILE A 219 -15.71 -19.08 12.38
CA ILE A 219 -16.44 -19.71 13.49
C ILE A 219 -15.62 -19.79 14.79
#